data_b092379cc6bd26c0aeca13b2aeeab383
#
_entry.id   b092379cc6bd26c0aeca13b2aeeab383
#
_cell.length_a   1.000
_cell.length_b   1.000
_cell.length_c   1.000
_cell.angle_alpha   90.00
_cell.angle_beta   90.00
_cell.angle_gamma   90.00
#
_symmetry.space_group_name_H-M   'P 1'
#
loop_
_entity.id
_entity.type
_entity.pdbx_description
1 polymer ?
#
loop_
_entity_poly.entity_id
_entity_poly.type
_entity_poly.pdbx_seq_one_letter_code
_entity_poly.pdbx_strand_id
1 'polypeptide(L)'
;MNNFCLIIPTRGDRPKFIQQCKRLIARQTLKPNGIIWMDYVPESGAKDITQRYKRGVEQATKEGYQFVVFWEDDDWYHPGYLEWLIKGWKAQGMPNFFGVGETYYYHLGLESHIHMKHPGRTSMFCTLAKLPWRIKWPKDTQPFLDMHIHRSTKVATMNFPPERIYAIGIKHGIGLAGGGGHYSRMSYQPDKKAWFNKWLGSDTEFYNKIATELAPIAQHSKNRNNIPKIHAKPNRKIITANTHPQLSRRGPSIKKIRRK
;
A
#
# COMPACT_ATOMS: atom_id res chain seq x y z
N MET A 1 -26.93 0.18 11.89
CA MET A 1 -26.47 0.82 10.63
C MET A 1 -24.96 0.79 10.60
N ASN A 2 -24.35 0.74 9.41
CA ASN A 2 -22.88 0.84 9.30
C ASN A 2 -22.50 2.31 9.42
N ASN A 3 -21.75 2.70 10.44
CA ASN A 3 -21.21 4.06 10.54
C ASN A 3 -19.71 4.01 10.21
N PHE A 4 -19.35 4.33 8.95
CA PHE A 4 -17.98 4.26 8.46
C PHE A 4 -17.62 5.39 7.52
N CYS A 5 -16.33 5.66 7.42
CA CYS A 5 -15.81 6.60 6.44
C CYS A 5 -14.69 5.98 5.57
N LEU A 6 -14.44 6.64 4.45
CA LEU A 6 -13.24 6.39 3.65
C LEU A 6 -12.12 7.30 4.15
N ILE A 7 -10.89 6.76 4.22
CA ILE A 7 -9.68 7.57 4.40
C ILE A 7 -8.92 7.56 3.08
N ILE A 8 -8.71 8.74 2.51
CA ILE A 8 -8.10 8.93 1.19
C ILE A 8 -6.84 9.78 1.33
N PRO A 9 -5.66 9.15 1.37
CA PRO A 9 -4.40 9.89 1.31
C PRO A 9 -4.19 10.40 -0.13
N THR A 10 -4.01 11.71 -0.27
CA THR A 10 -3.68 12.33 -1.55
C THR A 10 -2.71 13.48 -1.35
N ARG A 11 -1.90 13.80 -2.34
CA ARG A 11 -0.98 14.93 -2.30
C ARG A 11 -1.50 16.15 -3.06
N GLY A 12 -2.66 16.02 -3.69
CA GLY A 12 -3.23 17.10 -4.50
C GLY A 12 -2.57 17.31 -5.87
N ASP A 13 -1.47 16.62 -6.17
CA ASP A 13 -0.68 16.77 -7.41
C ASP A 13 -1.24 15.96 -8.59
N ARG A 14 -2.37 15.28 -8.41
CA ARG A 14 -3.00 14.40 -9.41
C ARG A 14 -4.49 14.72 -9.60
N PRO A 15 -4.86 15.95 -10.05
CA PRO A 15 -6.25 16.40 -10.06
C PRO A 15 -7.18 15.51 -10.90
N LYS A 16 -6.69 14.91 -11.99
CA LYS A 16 -7.49 13.98 -12.81
C LYS A 16 -7.83 12.70 -12.07
N PHE A 17 -6.88 12.12 -11.33
CA PHE A 17 -7.15 10.95 -10.48
C PHE A 17 -8.10 11.28 -9.35
N ILE A 18 -7.95 12.44 -8.70
CA ILE A 18 -8.87 12.89 -7.66
C ILE A 18 -10.31 13.02 -8.20
N GLN A 19 -10.48 13.58 -9.40
CA GLN A 19 -11.80 13.67 -10.05
C GLN A 19 -12.36 12.28 -10.32
N GLN A 20 -11.57 11.36 -10.85
CA GLN A 20 -11.98 9.97 -11.09
C GLN A 20 -12.32 9.26 -9.77
N CYS A 21 -11.51 9.43 -8.73
CA CYS A 21 -11.75 8.88 -7.41
C CYS A 21 -13.13 9.34 -6.86
N LYS A 22 -13.43 10.64 -6.92
CA LYS A 22 -14.75 11.18 -6.54
C LYS A 22 -15.88 10.51 -7.31
N ARG A 23 -15.71 10.29 -8.62
CA ARG A 23 -16.69 9.61 -9.47
C ARG A 23 -16.87 8.14 -9.07
N LEU A 24 -15.78 7.42 -8.79
CA LEU A 24 -15.83 6.03 -8.34
C LEU A 24 -16.53 5.88 -6.99
N ILE A 25 -16.31 6.80 -6.06
CA ILE A 25 -17.00 6.83 -4.76
C ILE A 25 -18.50 7.15 -4.95
N ALA A 26 -18.82 8.13 -5.79
CA ALA A 26 -20.21 8.50 -6.06
C ALA A 26 -21.03 7.36 -6.68
N ARG A 27 -20.39 6.40 -7.36
CA ARG A 27 -21.05 5.22 -7.95
C ARG A 27 -21.19 4.02 -7.01
N GLN A 28 -20.57 4.05 -5.82
CA GLN A 28 -20.68 2.91 -4.90
C GLN A 28 -22.13 2.62 -4.56
N THR A 29 -22.55 1.34 -4.59
CA THR A 29 -23.89 0.89 -4.21
C THR A 29 -24.14 1.11 -2.73
N LEU A 30 -23.14 0.87 -1.89
CA LEU A 30 -23.14 1.23 -0.48
C LEU A 30 -22.33 2.52 -0.29
N LYS A 31 -22.99 3.58 0.18
CA LYS A 31 -22.33 4.87 0.42
C LYS A 31 -21.61 4.88 1.76
N PRO A 32 -20.39 5.47 1.85
CA PRO A 32 -19.79 5.78 3.15
C PRO A 32 -20.58 6.91 3.83
N ASN A 33 -20.55 6.96 5.16
CA ASN A 33 -21.15 8.05 5.95
C ASN A 33 -20.29 9.32 5.92
N GLY A 34 -19.00 9.19 5.63
CA GLY A 34 -18.07 10.29 5.47
C GLY A 34 -16.88 9.94 4.59
N ILE A 35 -16.15 10.97 4.19
CA ILE A 35 -14.91 10.86 3.42
C ILE A 35 -13.90 11.81 4.03
N ILE A 36 -12.79 11.27 4.51
CA ILE A 36 -11.68 12.03 5.09
C ILE A 36 -10.55 12.11 4.06
N TRP A 37 -10.38 13.29 3.47
CA TRP A 37 -9.30 13.57 2.53
C TRP A 37 -8.06 14.05 3.28
N MET A 38 -6.94 13.33 3.14
CA MET A 38 -5.65 13.72 3.68
C MET A 38 -4.81 14.35 2.57
N ASP A 39 -5.15 15.60 2.20
CA ASP A 39 -4.65 16.32 1.02
C ASP A 39 -3.64 17.45 1.34
N TYR A 40 -3.13 17.48 2.58
CA TYR A 40 -2.13 18.48 2.95
C TYR A 40 -0.81 18.34 2.17
N VAL A 41 -0.10 19.45 1.99
CA VAL A 41 1.21 19.46 1.34
C VAL A 41 2.22 18.71 2.24
N PRO A 42 2.93 17.68 1.74
CA PRO A 42 3.93 16.98 2.54
C PRO A 42 5.11 17.90 2.85
N GLU A 43 5.72 17.71 4.01
CA GLU A 43 7.03 18.28 4.28
C GLU A 43 8.02 17.74 3.23
N SER A 44 8.88 18.61 2.71
CA SER A 44 9.73 18.32 1.54
C SER A 44 10.50 17.00 1.69
N GLY A 45 10.36 16.12 0.73
CA GLY A 45 11.09 14.85 0.62
C GLY A 45 10.58 13.71 1.51
N ALA A 46 9.58 13.91 2.36
CA ALA A 46 9.10 12.88 3.27
C ALA A 46 8.20 11.85 2.57
N LYS A 47 8.42 10.58 2.86
CA LYS A 47 7.45 9.52 2.60
C LYS A 47 6.40 9.60 3.71
N ASP A 48 5.28 10.22 3.45
CA ASP A 48 4.28 10.58 4.46
C ASP A 48 2.98 9.77 4.41
N ILE A 49 2.92 8.72 3.60
CA ILE A 49 1.71 7.92 3.41
C ILE A 49 1.18 7.34 4.74
N THR A 50 2.05 6.84 5.60
CA THR A 50 1.66 6.31 6.91
C THR A 50 1.15 7.42 7.83
N GLN A 51 1.77 8.60 7.81
CA GLN A 51 1.29 9.75 8.57
C GLN A 51 -0.12 10.18 8.11
N ARG A 52 -0.40 10.18 6.81
CA ARG A 52 -1.72 10.48 6.26
C ARG A 52 -2.77 9.48 6.75
N TYR A 53 -2.48 8.20 6.69
CA TYR A 53 -3.38 7.18 7.22
C TYR A 53 -3.61 7.34 8.73
N LYS A 54 -2.55 7.59 9.50
CA LYS A 54 -2.64 7.80 10.95
C LYS A 54 -3.54 8.98 11.29
N ARG A 55 -3.30 10.15 10.70
CA ARG A 55 -4.13 11.36 10.92
C ARG A 55 -5.58 11.13 10.50
N GLY A 56 -5.81 10.44 9.38
CA GLY A 56 -7.17 10.08 8.94
C GLY A 56 -7.88 9.17 9.93
N VAL A 57 -7.20 8.17 10.49
CA VAL A 57 -7.75 7.27 11.52
C VAL A 57 -8.02 8.01 12.83
N GLU A 58 -7.14 8.91 13.25
CA GLU A 58 -7.33 9.76 14.43
C GLU A 58 -8.57 10.66 14.26
N GLN A 59 -8.72 11.29 13.10
CA GLN A 59 -9.89 12.09 12.76
C GLN A 59 -11.17 11.25 12.74
N ALA A 60 -11.16 10.11 12.07
CA ALA A 60 -12.31 9.18 12.02
C ALA A 60 -12.74 8.72 13.41
N THR A 61 -11.77 8.46 14.29
CA THR A 61 -12.04 8.09 15.69
C THR A 61 -12.70 9.23 16.46
N LYS A 62 -12.19 10.46 16.29
CA LYS A 62 -12.75 11.68 16.92
C LYS A 62 -14.18 11.97 16.44
N GLU A 63 -14.46 11.72 15.15
CA GLU A 63 -15.78 11.90 14.55
C GLU A 63 -16.77 10.75 14.87
N GLY A 64 -16.33 9.70 15.60
CA GLY A 64 -17.19 8.64 16.09
C GLY A 64 -17.55 7.56 15.06
N TYR A 65 -16.77 7.40 14.00
CA TYR A 65 -16.95 6.28 13.07
C TYR A 65 -16.59 4.95 13.73
N GLN A 66 -17.29 3.88 13.35
CA GLN A 66 -17.09 2.54 13.90
C GLN A 66 -15.94 1.79 13.23
N PHE A 67 -15.71 2.07 11.96
CA PHE A 67 -14.63 1.50 11.16
C PHE A 67 -14.29 2.41 9.97
N VAL A 68 -13.14 2.19 9.40
CA VAL A 68 -12.66 2.90 8.21
C VAL A 68 -12.35 1.93 7.09
N VAL A 69 -12.51 2.38 5.85
CA VAL A 69 -12.00 1.70 4.67
C VAL A 69 -10.93 2.60 4.06
N PHE A 70 -9.73 2.05 3.88
CA PHE A 70 -8.66 2.75 3.21
C PHE A 70 -8.88 2.70 1.70
N TRP A 71 -8.72 3.85 1.05
CA TRP A 71 -9.00 4.05 -0.36
C TRP A 71 -7.90 4.88 -0.97
N GLU A 72 -7.27 4.44 -2.06
CA GLU A 72 -6.23 5.21 -2.74
C GLU A 72 -6.84 6.00 -3.91
N ASP A 73 -6.41 7.24 -4.10
CA ASP A 73 -7.02 8.20 -5.04
C ASP A 73 -6.73 7.88 -6.51
N ASP A 74 -5.75 7.03 -6.81
CA ASP A 74 -5.32 6.62 -8.14
C ASP A 74 -5.75 5.20 -8.54
N ASP A 75 -6.32 4.42 -7.63
CA ASP A 75 -6.76 3.06 -7.90
C ASP A 75 -8.19 2.98 -8.46
N TRP A 76 -8.52 1.85 -9.06
CA TRP A 76 -9.85 1.59 -9.58
C TRP A 76 -10.66 0.70 -8.63
N TYR A 77 -11.96 1.04 -8.48
CA TYR A 77 -12.91 0.29 -7.66
C TYR A 77 -14.24 0.11 -8.40
N HIS A 78 -14.72 -1.14 -8.38
CA HIS A 78 -16.03 -1.50 -8.90
C HIS A 78 -17.16 -0.83 -8.08
N PRO A 79 -18.29 -0.47 -8.67
CA PRO A 79 -19.41 0.14 -7.95
C PRO A 79 -19.92 -0.68 -6.73
N GLY A 80 -19.84 -1.98 -6.77
CA GLY A 80 -20.23 -2.86 -5.64
C GLY A 80 -19.11 -3.16 -4.64
N TYR A 81 -17.96 -2.49 -4.70
CA TYR A 81 -16.80 -2.84 -3.87
C TYR A 81 -17.05 -2.69 -2.37
N LEU A 82 -17.58 -1.54 -1.94
CA LEU A 82 -17.82 -1.29 -0.50
C LEU A 82 -18.87 -2.25 0.07
N GLU A 83 -19.95 -2.51 -0.66
CA GLU A 83 -21.00 -3.43 -0.24
C GLU A 83 -20.43 -4.86 -0.09
N TRP A 84 -19.69 -5.34 -1.08
CA TRP A 84 -19.06 -6.65 -1.07
C TRP A 84 -18.04 -6.78 0.07
N LEU A 85 -17.15 -5.78 0.25
CA LEU A 85 -16.14 -5.79 1.31
C LEU A 85 -16.76 -5.85 2.70
N ILE A 86 -17.77 -5.01 2.96
CA ILE A 86 -18.43 -4.91 4.27
C ILE A 86 -19.29 -6.16 4.54
N LYS A 87 -19.92 -6.74 3.52
CA LYS A 87 -20.64 -8.01 3.65
C LYS A 87 -19.69 -9.14 4.06
N GLY A 88 -18.53 -9.24 3.42
CA GLY A 88 -17.49 -10.22 3.77
C GLY A 88 -16.93 -10.01 5.18
N TRP A 89 -16.66 -8.77 5.58
CA TRP A 89 -16.22 -8.43 6.93
C TRP A 89 -17.22 -8.87 8.01
N LYS A 90 -18.50 -8.61 7.80
CA LYS A 90 -19.56 -9.03 8.71
C LYS A 90 -19.68 -10.55 8.79
N ALA A 91 -19.61 -11.24 7.66
CA ALA A 91 -19.69 -12.70 7.59
C ALA A 91 -18.55 -13.38 8.36
N GLN A 92 -17.41 -12.70 8.53
CA GLN A 92 -16.27 -13.19 9.32
C GLN A 92 -16.23 -12.68 10.76
N GLY A 93 -17.36 -12.18 11.31
CA GLY A 93 -17.47 -11.75 12.70
C GLY A 93 -16.82 -10.40 13.00
N MET A 94 -16.66 -9.55 11.98
CA MET A 94 -16.17 -8.17 12.13
C MET A 94 -14.81 -8.06 12.82
N PRO A 95 -13.75 -8.73 12.29
CA PRO A 95 -12.41 -8.65 12.86
C PRO A 95 -11.86 -7.22 12.86
N ASN A 96 -10.85 -6.95 13.70
CA ASN A 96 -10.25 -5.62 13.82
C ASN A 96 -9.59 -5.14 12.53
N PHE A 97 -8.97 -6.05 11.77
CA PHE A 97 -8.41 -5.80 10.45
C PHE A 97 -8.90 -6.84 9.46
N PHE A 98 -9.38 -6.37 8.33
CA PHE A 98 -9.98 -7.19 7.29
C PHE A 98 -9.66 -6.62 5.91
N GLY A 99 -9.63 -7.49 4.90
CA GLY A 99 -9.50 -7.04 3.52
C GLY A 99 -9.32 -8.17 2.52
N VAL A 100 -8.69 -7.86 1.41
CA VAL A 100 -8.51 -8.80 0.30
C VAL A 100 -7.14 -9.46 0.38
N GLY A 101 -7.09 -10.80 0.44
CA GLY A 101 -5.89 -11.63 0.52
C GLY A 101 -5.18 -11.82 -0.82
N GLU A 102 -5.55 -11.05 -1.81
CA GLU A 102 -4.93 -11.01 -3.13
C GLU A 102 -4.96 -9.58 -3.67
N THR A 103 -4.10 -9.26 -4.62
CA THR A 103 -4.04 -7.94 -5.24
C THR A 103 -3.83 -8.08 -6.72
N TYR A 104 -4.62 -7.37 -7.49
CA TYR A 104 -4.40 -7.14 -8.91
C TYR A 104 -3.80 -5.75 -9.10
N TYR A 105 -2.67 -5.66 -9.78
CA TYR A 105 -2.11 -4.40 -10.23
C TYR A 105 -2.12 -4.33 -11.76
N TYR A 106 -2.34 -3.14 -12.28
CA TYR A 106 -2.19 -2.83 -13.68
C TYR A 106 -1.26 -1.65 -13.89
N HIS A 107 -0.26 -1.82 -14.75
CA HIS A 107 0.70 -0.77 -15.07
C HIS A 107 0.32 -0.10 -16.40
N LEU A 108 -0.17 1.15 -16.32
CA LEU A 108 -0.70 1.88 -17.47
C LEU A 108 0.31 2.03 -18.62
N GLY A 109 1.54 2.47 -18.31
CA GLY A 109 2.57 2.73 -19.32
C GLY A 109 3.22 1.47 -19.92
N LEU A 110 2.95 0.29 -19.36
CA LEU A 110 3.51 -1.00 -19.80
C LEU A 110 2.43 -1.95 -20.30
N GLU A 111 1.17 -1.55 -20.22
CA GLU A 111 0.01 -2.35 -20.58
C GLU A 111 0.12 -3.79 -20.08
N SER A 112 0.42 -3.92 -18.78
CA SER A 112 0.75 -5.19 -18.16
C SER A 112 0.07 -5.29 -16.79
N HIS A 113 -0.37 -6.49 -16.44
CA HIS A 113 -0.99 -6.76 -15.15
C HIS A 113 -0.20 -7.77 -14.34
N ILE A 114 -0.44 -7.83 -13.05
CA ILE A 114 0.03 -8.87 -12.15
C ILE A 114 -1.05 -9.22 -11.14
N HIS A 115 -1.15 -10.50 -10.83
CA HIS A 115 -1.96 -11.03 -9.74
C HIS A 115 -1.05 -11.58 -8.65
N MET A 116 -1.23 -11.13 -7.43
CA MET A 116 -0.48 -11.59 -6.26
C MET A 116 -1.42 -12.14 -5.20
N LYS A 117 -1.15 -13.35 -4.73
CA LYS A 117 -1.81 -13.92 -3.56
C LYS A 117 -0.94 -13.69 -2.32
N HIS A 118 -1.56 -13.22 -1.25
CA HIS A 118 -0.87 -12.95 0.02
C HIS A 118 -1.79 -13.24 1.21
N PRO A 119 -2.06 -14.52 1.48
CA PRO A 119 -2.99 -14.93 2.55
C PRO A 119 -2.57 -14.36 3.90
N GLY A 120 -3.55 -13.90 4.68
CA GLY A 120 -3.31 -13.28 5.99
C GLY A 120 -2.76 -11.85 5.93
N ARG A 121 -2.63 -11.26 4.73
CA ARG A 121 -2.25 -9.87 4.51
C ARG A 121 -3.18 -9.24 3.48
N THR A 122 -3.34 -7.93 3.50
CA THR A 122 -4.09 -7.15 2.52
C THR A 122 -3.28 -5.94 2.09
N SER A 123 -3.43 -5.46 0.87
CA SER A 123 -2.88 -4.17 0.44
C SER A 123 -3.71 -3.03 1.03
N MET A 124 -3.08 -1.87 1.33
CA MET A 124 -3.78 -0.78 2.01
C MET A 124 -5.07 -0.36 1.30
N PHE A 125 -5.05 -0.23 -0.01
CA PHE A 125 -6.24 0.18 -0.80
C PHE A 125 -7.40 -0.84 -0.77
N CYS A 126 -7.18 -2.04 -0.21
CA CYS A 126 -8.19 -3.08 -0.02
C CYS A 126 -8.38 -3.44 1.45
N THR A 127 -8.05 -2.54 2.38
CA THR A 127 -8.09 -2.80 3.82
C THR A 127 -9.22 -2.04 4.50
N LEU A 128 -9.88 -2.73 5.42
CA LEU A 128 -10.83 -2.21 6.39
C LEU A 128 -10.25 -2.36 7.79
N ALA A 129 -10.37 -1.33 8.63
CA ALA A 129 -9.97 -1.39 10.03
C ALA A 129 -11.10 -0.92 10.95
N LYS A 130 -11.37 -1.71 12.00
CA LYS A 130 -12.33 -1.36 13.06
C LYS A 130 -11.72 -0.31 13.98
N LEU A 131 -12.53 0.63 14.44
CA LEU A 131 -12.12 1.65 15.39
C LEU A 131 -12.55 1.28 16.83
N PRO A 132 -11.83 1.74 17.85
CA PRO A 132 -10.57 2.47 17.76
C PRO A 132 -9.43 1.60 17.24
N TRP A 133 -8.38 2.22 16.68
CA TRP A 133 -7.19 1.56 16.17
C TRP A 133 -6.49 0.72 17.26
N ARG A 134 -6.16 -0.54 16.96
CA ARG A 134 -5.80 -1.55 17.97
C ARG A 134 -4.31 -1.95 17.99
N ILE A 135 -3.49 -1.37 17.12
CA ILE A 135 -2.06 -1.68 17.07
C ILE A 135 -1.25 -0.38 17.22
N LYS A 136 0.01 -0.53 17.65
CA LYS A 136 0.94 0.60 17.72
C LYS A 136 1.24 1.10 16.30
N TRP A 137 1.22 2.41 16.12
CA TRP A 137 1.62 3.02 14.85
C TRP A 137 3.12 2.87 14.62
N PRO A 138 3.56 2.58 13.37
CA PRO A 138 4.96 2.66 13.01
C PRO A 138 5.42 4.13 12.90
N LYS A 139 6.68 4.35 12.58
CA LYS A 139 7.19 5.70 12.27
C LYS A 139 6.40 6.29 11.11
N ASP A 140 6.12 7.59 11.17
CA ASP A 140 5.31 8.31 10.16
C ASP A 140 5.89 8.21 8.74
N THR A 141 7.22 8.08 8.63
CA THR A 141 7.94 7.89 7.36
C THR A 141 8.00 6.43 6.87
N GLN A 142 7.42 5.48 7.62
CA GLN A 142 7.40 4.07 7.24
C GLN A 142 6.57 3.89 5.96
N PRO A 143 7.13 3.41 4.85
CA PRO A 143 6.35 2.97 3.70
C PRO A 143 5.70 1.61 4.02
N PHE A 144 4.65 1.21 3.34
CA PHE A 144 4.03 -0.10 3.48
C PHE A 144 3.43 -0.37 4.87
N LEU A 145 2.44 0.44 5.22
CA LEU A 145 1.65 0.27 6.45
C LEU A 145 0.97 -1.11 6.51
N ASP A 146 0.56 -1.66 5.37
CA ASP A 146 0.01 -3.02 5.25
C ASP A 146 0.94 -4.09 5.80
N MET A 147 2.23 -3.98 5.54
CA MET A 147 3.25 -4.92 6.07
C MET A 147 3.41 -4.77 7.58
N HIS A 148 3.29 -3.55 8.09
CA HIS A 148 3.33 -3.32 9.53
C HIS A 148 2.09 -3.93 10.23
N ILE A 149 0.89 -3.72 9.69
CA ILE A 149 -0.34 -4.30 10.20
C ILE A 149 -0.24 -5.83 10.24
N HIS A 150 0.17 -6.44 9.14
CA HIS A 150 0.33 -7.90 9.05
C HIS A 150 1.31 -8.47 10.08
N ARG A 151 2.41 -7.77 10.38
CA ARG A 151 3.40 -8.20 11.40
C ARG A 151 2.93 -7.95 12.83
N SER A 152 2.02 -7.01 13.03
CA SER A 152 1.57 -6.58 14.36
C SER A 152 0.32 -7.33 14.84
N THR A 153 -0.49 -7.88 13.93
CA THR A 153 -1.74 -8.55 14.28
C THR A 153 -2.20 -9.49 13.19
N LYS A 154 -3.14 -10.37 13.54
CA LYS A 154 -3.85 -11.20 12.57
C LYS A 154 -4.77 -10.33 11.71
N VAL A 155 -4.65 -10.47 10.39
CA VAL A 155 -5.55 -9.87 9.41
C VAL A 155 -6.44 -10.96 8.84
N ALA A 156 -7.74 -10.78 8.93
CA ALA A 156 -8.69 -11.67 8.27
C ALA A 156 -8.82 -11.26 6.80
N THR A 157 -8.88 -12.23 5.91
CA THR A 157 -8.91 -11.96 4.46
C THR A 157 -9.98 -12.77 3.75
N MET A 158 -10.45 -12.23 2.64
CA MET A 158 -11.20 -12.94 1.61
C MET A 158 -10.58 -12.68 0.24
N ASN A 159 -10.89 -13.49 -0.74
CA ASN A 159 -10.45 -13.28 -2.12
C ASN A 159 -11.61 -12.76 -2.97
N PHE A 160 -11.29 -12.16 -4.11
CA PHE A 160 -12.31 -11.85 -5.09
C PHE A 160 -12.98 -13.12 -5.62
N PRO A 161 -14.28 -13.09 -5.91
CA PRO A 161 -14.90 -14.22 -6.60
C PRO A 161 -14.34 -14.35 -8.02
N PRO A 162 -14.25 -15.58 -8.57
CA PRO A 162 -13.62 -15.81 -9.87
C PRO A 162 -14.20 -14.98 -11.02
N GLU A 163 -15.48 -14.67 -10.93
CA GLU A 163 -16.23 -13.93 -11.95
C GLU A 163 -16.07 -12.41 -11.85
N ARG A 164 -15.45 -11.88 -10.77
CA ARG A 164 -15.38 -10.42 -10.57
C ARG A 164 -14.20 -9.95 -9.74
N ILE A 165 -13.46 -9.00 -10.28
CA ILE A 165 -12.48 -8.21 -9.54
C ILE A 165 -13.17 -6.92 -9.08
N TYR A 166 -13.06 -6.60 -7.79
CA TYR A 166 -13.70 -5.42 -7.21
C TYR A 166 -12.76 -4.23 -7.02
N ALA A 167 -11.45 -4.44 -7.03
CA ALA A 167 -10.47 -3.37 -6.94
C ALA A 167 -9.18 -3.74 -7.69
N ILE A 168 -8.57 -2.76 -8.34
CA ILE A 168 -7.31 -2.91 -9.08
C ILE A 168 -6.39 -1.75 -8.72
N GLY A 169 -5.21 -2.08 -8.22
CA GLY A 169 -4.16 -1.09 -7.98
C GLY A 169 -3.55 -0.59 -9.28
N ILE A 170 -3.66 0.69 -9.55
CA ILE A 170 -3.17 1.31 -10.79
C ILE A 170 -1.74 1.82 -10.61
N LYS A 171 -0.84 1.37 -11.47
CA LYS A 171 0.56 1.84 -11.49
C LYS A 171 0.79 2.70 -12.72
N HIS A 172 1.05 3.98 -12.48
CA HIS A 172 1.14 4.99 -13.54
C HIS A 172 2.53 5.67 -13.63
N GLY A 173 3.45 5.30 -12.74
CA GLY A 173 4.84 5.80 -12.79
C GLY A 173 5.07 7.19 -12.18
N ILE A 174 4.01 7.94 -11.83
CA ILE A 174 4.12 9.27 -11.19
C ILE A 174 4.12 9.15 -9.65
N GLY A 175 3.58 8.06 -9.11
CA GLY A 175 3.49 7.83 -7.67
C GLY A 175 4.82 7.50 -7.01
N LEU A 176 4.95 7.75 -5.71
CA LEU A 176 6.14 7.43 -4.92
C LEU A 176 6.42 5.91 -4.85
N ALA A 177 5.39 5.08 -4.85
CA ALA A 177 5.49 3.63 -4.71
C ALA A 177 5.36 2.86 -6.04
N GLY A 178 4.75 3.42 -7.07
CA GLY A 178 4.39 2.76 -8.33
C GLY A 178 5.35 3.00 -9.48
N GLY A 179 6.55 3.54 -9.22
CA GLY A 179 7.57 3.80 -10.25
C GLY A 179 8.28 2.54 -10.76
N GLY A 180 9.35 2.73 -11.55
CA GLY A 180 10.12 1.66 -12.19
C GLY A 180 10.59 0.55 -11.24
N GLY A 181 10.81 0.85 -9.95
CA GLY A 181 11.15 -0.14 -8.95
C GLY A 181 10.05 -1.15 -8.60
N HIS A 182 8.78 -0.81 -8.81
CA HIS A 182 7.67 -1.75 -8.64
C HIS A 182 7.65 -2.76 -9.80
N TYR A 183 7.84 -2.27 -11.01
CA TYR A 183 7.89 -3.10 -12.22
C TYR A 183 9.07 -4.08 -12.23
N SER A 184 10.27 -3.61 -11.88
CA SER A 184 11.48 -4.44 -11.91
C SER A 184 11.50 -5.56 -10.87
N ARG A 185 10.66 -5.48 -9.84
CA ARG A 185 10.58 -6.48 -8.76
C ARG A 185 9.44 -7.49 -8.95
N MET A 186 8.59 -7.31 -9.94
CA MET A 186 7.38 -8.11 -10.13
C MET A 186 7.26 -8.61 -11.57
N SER A 187 6.82 -9.87 -11.70
CA SER A 187 6.60 -10.52 -13.00
C SER A 187 5.28 -10.08 -13.61
N TYR A 188 5.25 -8.91 -14.24
CA TYR A 188 4.09 -8.44 -14.96
C TYR A 188 3.83 -9.25 -16.24
N GLN A 189 2.57 -9.54 -16.50
CA GLN A 189 2.12 -10.22 -17.72
C GLN A 189 1.65 -9.18 -18.74
N PRO A 190 2.19 -9.19 -19.97
CA PRO A 190 1.70 -8.35 -21.05
C PRO A 190 0.21 -8.60 -21.30
N ASP A 191 -0.56 -7.54 -21.51
CA ASP A 191 -2.02 -7.62 -21.56
C ASP A 191 -2.63 -7.08 -22.87
N LYS A 192 -1.92 -6.17 -23.57
CA LYS A 192 -2.47 -5.44 -24.72
C LYS A 192 -3.88 -4.86 -24.42
N LYS A 193 -4.13 -4.48 -23.18
CA LYS A 193 -5.37 -3.91 -22.63
C LYS A 193 -6.58 -4.87 -22.60
N ALA A 194 -6.48 -6.10 -23.05
CA ALA A 194 -7.61 -7.02 -23.11
C ALA A 194 -8.16 -7.36 -21.71
N TRP A 195 -7.28 -7.75 -20.79
CA TRP A 195 -7.64 -8.03 -19.40
C TRP A 195 -8.18 -6.76 -18.71
N PHE A 196 -7.50 -5.64 -18.92
CA PHE A 196 -7.86 -4.37 -18.28
C PHE A 196 -9.25 -3.89 -18.73
N ASN A 197 -9.50 -3.90 -20.05
CA ASN A 197 -10.79 -3.51 -20.60
C ASN A 197 -11.95 -4.40 -20.09
N LYS A 198 -11.69 -5.70 -19.96
CA LYS A 198 -12.68 -6.65 -19.42
C LYS A 198 -13.21 -6.23 -18.04
N TRP A 199 -12.32 -5.76 -17.17
CA TRP A 199 -12.66 -5.49 -15.78
C TRP A 199 -13.16 -4.06 -15.53
N LEU A 200 -12.61 -3.09 -16.23
CA LEU A 200 -12.95 -1.68 -16.03
C LEU A 200 -14.19 -1.23 -16.80
N GLY A 201 -14.56 -1.90 -17.87
CA GLY A 201 -15.68 -1.50 -18.72
C GLY A 201 -15.55 -0.04 -19.20
N SER A 202 -16.56 0.78 -18.98
CA SER A 202 -16.58 2.20 -19.38
C SER A 202 -15.50 3.06 -18.69
N ASP A 203 -14.91 2.63 -17.60
CA ASP A 203 -13.85 3.36 -16.93
C ASP A 203 -12.50 3.27 -17.65
N THR A 204 -12.37 2.32 -18.56
CA THR A 204 -11.17 2.09 -19.37
C THR A 204 -10.73 3.34 -20.13
N GLU A 205 -11.68 4.11 -20.65
CA GLU A 205 -11.40 5.32 -21.42
C GLU A 205 -10.60 6.34 -20.61
N PHE A 206 -10.99 6.57 -19.36
CA PHE A 206 -10.26 7.47 -18.44
C PHE A 206 -8.80 7.03 -18.29
N TYR A 207 -8.56 5.76 -17.95
CA TYR A 207 -7.21 5.27 -17.68
C TYR A 207 -6.36 5.18 -18.96
N ASN A 208 -6.96 4.88 -20.12
CA ASN A 208 -6.26 4.92 -21.41
C ASN A 208 -5.82 6.34 -21.77
N LYS A 209 -6.65 7.35 -21.52
CA LYS A 209 -6.29 8.75 -21.72
C LYS A 209 -5.11 9.14 -20.82
N ILE A 210 -5.15 8.77 -19.55
CA ILE A 210 -4.03 9.00 -18.63
C ILE A 210 -2.77 8.27 -19.11
N ALA A 211 -2.86 7.01 -19.55
CA ALA A 211 -1.71 6.26 -20.07
C ALA A 211 -1.04 6.98 -21.25
N THR A 212 -1.83 7.52 -22.18
CA THR A 212 -1.32 8.27 -23.32
C THR A 212 -0.59 9.55 -22.89
N GLU A 213 -1.14 10.29 -21.95
CA GLU A 213 -0.53 11.50 -21.41
C GLU A 213 0.80 11.23 -20.68
N LEU A 214 0.93 10.04 -20.07
CA LEU A 214 2.11 9.63 -19.31
C LEU A 214 3.18 8.94 -20.16
N ALA A 215 2.85 8.48 -21.36
CA ALA A 215 3.78 7.76 -22.24
C ALA A 215 5.11 8.49 -22.49
N PRO A 216 5.15 9.82 -22.71
CA PRO A 216 6.39 10.57 -22.88
C PRO A 216 7.29 10.52 -21.64
N ILE A 217 6.69 10.57 -20.44
CA ILE A 217 7.40 10.56 -19.15
C ILE A 217 8.04 9.19 -18.90
N ALA A 218 7.34 8.11 -19.23
CA ALA A 218 7.83 6.74 -19.09
C ALA A 218 9.02 6.44 -20.01
N GLN A 219 9.06 7.01 -21.22
CA GLN A 219 10.18 6.86 -22.14
C GLN A 219 11.45 7.56 -21.64
N HIS A 220 11.33 8.74 -21.04
CA HIS A 220 12.45 9.46 -20.45
C HIS A 220 13.08 8.73 -19.25
N SER A 221 12.27 8.02 -18.46
CA SER A 221 12.77 7.23 -17.34
C SER A 221 13.49 5.94 -17.76
N LYS A 222 13.11 5.33 -18.89
CA LYS A 222 13.83 4.18 -19.48
C LYS A 222 15.22 4.56 -19.93
N ASN A 223 15.39 5.75 -20.52
CA ASN A 223 16.70 6.22 -20.99
C ASN A 223 17.67 6.56 -19.86
N ARG A 224 17.17 6.96 -18.66
CA ARG A 224 18.03 7.18 -17.48
C ARG A 224 18.54 5.89 -16.85
N ASN A 225 17.88 4.76 -17.03
CA ASN A 225 18.31 3.47 -16.50
C ASN A 225 19.38 2.78 -17.39
N ASN A 226 19.68 3.30 -18.58
CA ASN A 226 20.72 2.82 -19.48
C ASN A 226 22.06 3.52 -19.28
N ILE A 227 22.27 4.25 -18.18
CA ILE A 227 23.62 4.72 -17.83
C ILE A 227 24.44 3.48 -17.46
N PRO A 228 25.55 3.18 -18.16
CA PRO A 228 26.40 2.04 -17.84
C PRO A 228 26.85 2.17 -16.38
N LYS A 229 26.61 1.13 -15.59
CA LYS A 229 27.18 1.05 -14.25
C LYS A 229 28.68 1.01 -14.41
N ILE A 230 29.35 2.14 -14.21
CA ILE A 230 30.80 2.19 -14.06
C ILE A 230 31.11 1.41 -12.80
N HIS A 231 31.53 0.16 -12.96
CA HIS A 231 32.03 -0.67 -11.86
C HIS A 231 33.32 -0.07 -11.35
N ALA A 232 33.26 0.88 -10.43
CA ALA A 232 34.39 1.23 -9.60
C ALA A 232 34.66 0.02 -8.69
N LYS A 233 35.67 -0.78 -9.04
CA LYS A 233 36.21 -1.81 -8.13
C LYS A 233 36.77 -1.09 -6.91
N PRO A 234 36.34 -1.38 -5.69
CA PRO A 234 37.00 -0.86 -4.51
C PRO A 234 38.35 -1.60 -4.36
N ASN A 235 39.46 -0.88 -4.53
CA ASN A 235 40.79 -1.34 -4.14
C ASN A 235 40.77 -1.56 -2.62
N ARG A 236 40.48 -2.77 -2.16
CA ARG A 236 40.77 -3.18 -0.80
C ARG A 236 42.25 -3.54 -0.69
N LYS A 237 43.08 -2.61 -0.22
CA LYS A 237 44.34 -2.93 0.40
C LYS A 237 44.07 -3.66 1.70
N ILE A 238 44.42 -4.94 1.73
CA ILE A 238 44.43 -5.76 2.94
C ILE A 238 45.64 -5.29 3.75
N ILE A 239 45.43 -4.59 4.84
CA ILE A 239 46.46 -4.37 5.87
C ILE A 239 46.27 -5.49 6.88
N THR A 240 47.13 -6.49 6.83
CA THR A 240 47.31 -7.48 7.88
C THR A 240 48.12 -6.83 9.01
N ALA A 241 47.52 -6.60 10.13
CA ALA A 241 48.20 -6.32 11.37
C ALA A 241 47.91 -7.47 12.37
N ASN A 242 48.91 -8.36 12.48
CA ASN A 242 49.07 -9.23 13.64
C ASN A 242 49.40 -8.38 14.84
N THR A 243 48.66 -8.54 15.94
CA THR A 243 49.19 -8.55 17.31
C THR A 243 48.07 -8.97 18.27
N HIS A 244 48.17 -10.14 18.82
CA HIS A 244 47.49 -10.53 20.06
C HIS A 244 48.14 -9.87 21.27
N PRO A 245 47.40 -9.50 22.31
CA PRO A 245 47.81 -9.79 23.66
C PRO A 245 46.78 -10.67 24.38
N GLN A 246 47.35 -11.74 24.97
CA GLN A 246 46.67 -12.56 25.96
C GLN A 246 46.30 -11.71 27.19
N LEU A 247 45.11 -11.81 27.68
CA LEU A 247 44.72 -11.36 29.02
C LEU A 247 44.09 -12.50 29.80
N SER A 248 44.77 -12.78 30.89
CA SER A 248 44.54 -13.83 31.88
C SER A 248 43.16 -13.82 32.50
N ARG A 249 42.59 -15.01 32.64
CA ARG A 249 41.40 -15.31 33.45
C ARG A 249 41.77 -15.19 34.94
N ARG A 250 41.07 -14.34 35.70
CA ARG A 250 40.79 -14.52 37.14
C ARG A 250 39.32 -14.19 37.40
N GLY A 251 38.54 -15.21 37.75
CA GLY A 251 37.18 -15.05 38.20
C GLY A 251 37.11 -14.81 39.72
N PRO A 252 36.13 -14.07 40.22
CA PRO A 252 35.86 -14.02 41.65
C PRO A 252 34.81 -15.06 42.06
N SER A 253 35.15 -15.71 43.18
CA SER A 253 34.40 -16.68 43.96
C SER A 253 33.07 -16.09 44.49
N ILE A 254 31.96 -16.78 44.33
CA ILE A 254 30.65 -16.44 44.93
C ILE A 254 30.51 -17.18 46.25
N LYS A 255 30.50 -16.43 47.35
CA LYS A 255 30.13 -16.92 48.71
C LYS A 255 28.61 -17.09 48.80
N LYS A 256 28.17 -18.33 49.10
CA LYS A 256 26.80 -18.63 49.53
C LYS A 256 26.54 -18.04 50.90
N ILE A 257 25.53 -17.20 51.03
CA ILE A 257 24.97 -16.81 52.32
C ILE A 257 23.67 -17.60 52.52
N ARG A 258 23.70 -18.50 53.54
CA ARG A 258 22.50 -19.11 54.16
C ARG A 258 21.89 -18.11 55.12
N ARG A 259 20.61 -17.88 55.03
CA ARG A 259 19.83 -17.29 56.11
C ARG A 259 18.75 -18.27 56.56
N LYS A 260 18.67 -18.32 57.89
CA LYS A 260 17.70 -19.07 58.70
C LYS A 260 16.27 -18.59 58.49
#